data_de9d92dffba6293975ac914e4379b25b
#
_entry.id   de9d92dffba6293975ac914e4379b25b
#
_cell.length_a   1.000
_cell.length_b   1.000
_cell.length_c   1.000
_cell.angle_alpha   90.00
_cell.angle_beta   90.00
_cell.angle_gamma   90.00
#
_symmetry.space_group_name_H-M   'P 1'
#
loop_
_entity.id
_entity.type
_entity.pdbx_description
1 polymer ?
#
loop_
_entity_poly.entity_id
_entity_poly.type
_entity_poly.pdbx_seq_one_letter_code
_entity_poly.pdbx_strand_id
1 'polypeptide(L)'
;RSDFDIYRRLAAMVSAWAPQYLGAQTDVVAVPLTHDTPDAMTMPHGDISSLPQEWVPGVTMPKLVPVERDYTQILNKFDTIGPLVEKPGIPAKGIMLIADKEMDKLRRAHGTGRGAGENRPLVDTPIKAGDAVMHMSGATNGRLATQGWGTLSKRTGTPLIELSEEEAGKQITFADTQIKPQPVITTPEWSGSEHGGRRYSAFVVNVEHAKPWHTLTGR
;
A
#
# COMPACT_ATOMS: atom_id res chain seq x y z
N ARG A 1 -3.68 -20.24 11.55
CA ARG A 1 -3.83 -19.78 10.15
C ARG A 1 -3.80 -18.28 10.16
N SER A 2 -3.12 -17.66 9.20
CA SER A 2 -3.12 -16.22 9.04
C SER A 2 -4.45 -15.72 8.49
N ASP A 3 -4.77 -14.45 8.72
CA ASP A 3 -5.94 -13.79 8.11
C ASP A 3 -5.89 -13.88 6.59
N PHE A 4 -4.69 -13.76 6.01
CA PHE A 4 -4.46 -13.95 4.58
C PHE A 4 -4.98 -15.30 4.07
N ASP A 5 -4.69 -16.40 4.79
CA ASP A 5 -5.15 -17.75 4.40
C ASP A 5 -6.68 -17.87 4.47
N ILE A 6 -7.30 -17.19 5.44
CA ILE A 6 -8.76 -17.19 5.59
C ILE A 6 -9.41 -16.49 4.40
N TYR A 7 -8.97 -15.28 4.08
CA TYR A 7 -9.51 -14.50 2.97
C TYR A 7 -9.20 -15.14 1.60
N ARG A 8 -8.01 -15.72 1.44
CA ARG A 8 -7.70 -16.46 0.21
C ARG A 8 -8.61 -17.64 -0.02
N ARG A 9 -8.95 -18.39 1.04
CA ARG A 9 -9.92 -19.49 0.94
C ARG A 9 -11.31 -18.99 0.59
N LEU A 10 -11.74 -17.89 1.18
CA LEU A 10 -13.01 -17.25 0.82
C LEU A 10 -13.02 -16.86 -0.66
N ALA A 11 -11.96 -16.22 -1.15
CA ALA A 11 -11.82 -15.87 -2.56
C ALA A 11 -11.86 -17.10 -3.48
N ALA A 12 -11.24 -18.19 -3.07
CA ALA A 12 -11.27 -19.46 -3.81
C ALA A 12 -12.70 -20.07 -3.87
N MET A 13 -13.42 -20.04 -2.76
CA MET A 13 -14.80 -20.54 -2.71
C MET A 13 -15.73 -19.69 -3.58
N VAL A 14 -15.63 -18.37 -3.49
CA VAL A 14 -16.44 -17.46 -4.33
C VAL A 14 -16.14 -17.72 -5.81
N SER A 15 -14.87 -17.80 -6.20
CA SER A 15 -14.49 -18.08 -7.60
C SER A 15 -14.99 -19.43 -8.10
N ALA A 16 -15.00 -20.45 -7.23
CA ALA A 16 -15.48 -21.79 -7.58
C ALA A 16 -17.00 -21.83 -7.81
N TRP A 17 -17.76 -21.07 -7.04
CA TRP A 17 -19.22 -21.06 -7.12
C TRP A 17 -19.76 -19.99 -8.08
N ALA A 18 -19.00 -18.97 -8.35
CA ALA A 18 -19.43 -17.86 -9.20
C ALA A 18 -19.95 -18.31 -10.59
N PRO A 19 -19.38 -19.29 -11.31
CA PRO A 19 -19.91 -19.71 -12.61
C PRO A 19 -21.37 -20.14 -12.55
N GLN A 20 -21.79 -20.72 -11.43
CA GLN A 20 -23.16 -21.21 -11.26
C GLN A 20 -24.14 -20.12 -10.79
N TYR A 21 -23.69 -19.16 -9.95
CA TYR A 21 -24.59 -18.25 -9.25
C TYR A 21 -24.42 -16.77 -9.61
N LEU A 22 -23.21 -16.35 -9.97
CA LEU A 22 -22.89 -14.94 -10.17
C LEU A 22 -22.35 -14.65 -11.57
N GLY A 23 -21.31 -15.40 -12.01
CA GLY A 23 -20.62 -15.15 -13.27
C GLY A 23 -20.03 -13.73 -13.35
N ALA A 24 -20.18 -13.11 -14.50
CA ALA A 24 -19.91 -11.69 -14.71
C ALA A 24 -21.20 -10.89 -14.48
N GLN A 25 -21.09 -9.81 -13.73
CA GLN A 25 -22.19 -8.91 -13.39
C GLN A 25 -21.81 -7.48 -13.77
N THR A 26 -22.80 -6.71 -14.23
CA THR A 26 -22.64 -5.27 -14.40
C THR A 26 -23.18 -4.58 -13.15
N ASP A 27 -22.28 -4.06 -12.33
CA ASP A 27 -22.64 -3.29 -11.15
C ASP A 27 -22.58 -1.80 -11.44
N VAL A 28 -23.41 -1.03 -10.75
CA VAL A 28 -23.33 0.44 -10.77
C VAL A 28 -22.58 0.87 -9.51
N VAL A 29 -21.44 1.52 -9.70
CA VAL A 29 -20.60 1.98 -8.59
C VAL A 29 -20.51 3.50 -8.60
N ALA A 30 -20.47 4.08 -7.41
CA ALA A 30 -20.15 5.49 -7.24
C ALA A 30 -18.62 5.66 -7.32
N VAL A 31 -18.16 6.50 -8.26
CA VAL A 31 -16.74 6.88 -8.30
C VAL A 31 -16.48 8.05 -7.38
N PRO A 32 -15.29 8.11 -6.73
CA PRO A 32 -14.92 9.22 -5.87
C PRO A 32 -15.00 10.57 -6.59
N LEU A 33 -15.29 11.60 -5.83
CA LEU A 33 -15.20 12.97 -6.30
C LEU A 33 -13.74 13.36 -6.52
N THR A 34 -13.48 14.26 -7.45
CA THR A 34 -12.12 14.68 -7.79
C THR A 34 -11.40 15.39 -6.63
N HIS A 35 -12.16 15.92 -5.68
CA HIS A 35 -11.66 16.57 -4.47
C HIS A 35 -11.70 15.69 -3.22
N ASP A 36 -12.16 14.43 -3.33
CA ASP A 36 -12.10 13.45 -2.24
C ASP A 36 -10.67 12.98 -2.00
N THR A 37 -9.82 13.91 -1.62
CA THR A 37 -8.49 13.63 -1.10
C THR A 37 -8.57 13.53 0.42
N PRO A 38 -7.61 12.85 1.08
CA PRO A 38 -7.54 12.88 2.55
C PRO A 38 -7.56 14.30 3.11
N ASP A 39 -6.93 15.25 2.43
CA ASP A 39 -6.91 16.66 2.85
C ASP A 39 -8.30 17.29 2.73
N ALA A 40 -9.05 17.01 1.66
CA ALA A 40 -10.42 17.50 1.49
C ALA A 40 -11.39 16.86 2.49
N MET A 41 -11.21 15.57 2.79
CA MET A 41 -12.02 14.85 3.79
C MET A 41 -11.74 15.31 5.23
N THR A 42 -10.55 15.84 5.48
CA THR A 42 -10.15 16.41 6.78
C THR A 42 -10.44 17.91 6.88
N MET A 43 -11.05 18.50 5.86
CA MET A 43 -11.46 19.91 5.92
C MET A 43 -12.24 20.16 7.20
N PRO A 44 -11.80 21.09 8.02
CA PRO A 44 -12.46 21.31 9.29
C PRO A 44 -13.87 21.85 9.04
N HIS A 45 -14.86 21.04 9.32
CA HIS A 45 -15.88 21.56 10.12
C HIS A 45 -16.94 22.35 9.46
N GLY A 46 -17.38 21.89 8.32
CA GLY A 46 -18.70 22.30 7.90
C GLY A 46 -18.87 23.77 7.58
N ASP A 47 -17.83 24.40 7.04
CA ASP A 47 -18.05 25.61 6.27
C ASP A 47 -18.75 25.23 4.97
N ILE A 48 -20.09 25.14 5.07
CA ILE A 48 -20.95 24.83 3.93
C ILE A 48 -20.96 25.97 2.90
N SER A 49 -20.40 27.15 3.21
CA SER A 49 -20.26 28.24 2.26
C SER A 49 -19.25 27.93 1.14
N SER A 50 -18.35 27.00 1.38
CA SER A 50 -17.41 26.49 0.39
C SER A 50 -17.97 25.33 -0.44
N LEU A 51 -19.13 24.81 -0.14
CA LEU A 51 -19.75 23.76 -0.94
C LEU A 51 -20.15 24.31 -2.31
N PRO A 52 -19.91 23.53 -3.38
CA PRO A 52 -20.31 23.93 -4.71
C PRO A 52 -21.83 24.18 -4.75
N GLN A 53 -22.24 25.28 -5.34
CA GLN A 53 -23.65 25.61 -5.51
C GLN A 53 -24.30 24.78 -6.63
N GLU A 54 -23.49 24.14 -7.47
CA GLU A 54 -23.92 23.34 -8.60
C GLU A 54 -23.53 21.87 -8.42
N TRP A 55 -24.48 20.98 -8.64
CA TRP A 55 -24.28 19.54 -8.56
C TRP A 55 -23.86 18.96 -9.90
N VAL A 56 -22.56 18.74 -10.08
CA VAL A 56 -21.96 18.20 -11.31
C VAL A 56 -21.47 16.78 -11.05
N PRO A 57 -22.00 15.74 -11.75
CA PRO A 57 -21.55 14.36 -11.57
C PRO A 57 -20.06 14.18 -11.78
N GLY A 58 -19.39 13.56 -10.82
CA GLY A 58 -17.94 13.32 -10.82
C GLY A 58 -17.09 14.52 -10.38
N VAL A 59 -17.71 15.69 -10.09
CA VAL A 59 -17.04 16.91 -9.61
C VAL A 59 -17.53 17.28 -8.23
N THR A 60 -18.83 17.52 -8.09
CA THR A 60 -19.45 17.97 -6.84
C THR A 60 -20.43 16.93 -6.27
N MET A 61 -20.79 15.93 -7.05
CA MET A 61 -21.56 14.78 -6.60
C MET A 61 -20.94 13.48 -7.16
N PRO A 62 -21.11 12.33 -6.48
CA PRO A 62 -20.63 11.06 -6.99
C PRO A 62 -21.18 10.76 -8.39
N LYS A 63 -20.30 10.37 -9.30
CA LYS A 63 -20.70 9.88 -10.63
C LYS A 63 -20.95 8.37 -10.53
N LEU A 64 -22.11 7.95 -10.98
CA LEU A 64 -22.42 6.53 -11.11
C LEU A 64 -21.87 6.00 -12.44
N VAL A 65 -21.11 4.93 -12.37
CA VAL A 65 -20.48 4.29 -13.53
C VAL A 65 -20.80 2.81 -13.52
N PRO A 66 -21.30 2.24 -14.63
CA PRO A 66 -21.42 0.80 -14.75
C PRO A 66 -20.03 0.17 -14.84
N VAL A 67 -19.81 -0.87 -14.05
CA VAL A 67 -18.55 -1.62 -13.99
C VAL A 67 -18.86 -3.10 -14.15
N GLU A 68 -18.20 -3.73 -15.10
CA GLU A 68 -18.27 -5.18 -15.22
C GLU A 68 -17.37 -5.85 -14.18
N ARG A 69 -17.93 -6.78 -13.42
CA ARG A 69 -17.24 -7.57 -12.41
C ARG A 69 -17.38 -9.05 -12.72
N ASP A 70 -16.28 -9.69 -13.04
CA ASP A 70 -16.20 -11.13 -13.18
C ASP A 70 -15.83 -11.77 -11.82
N TYR A 71 -16.84 -12.34 -11.19
CA TYR A 71 -16.69 -12.99 -9.88
C TYR A 71 -15.96 -14.34 -9.97
N THR A 72 -15.84 -14.94 -11.16
CA THR A 72 -15.05 -16.14 -11.37
C THR A 72 -13.55 -15.88 -11.16
N GLN A 73 -13.11 -14.62 -11.28
CA GLN A 73 -11.73 -14.18 -11.21
C GLN A 73 -11.31 -13.64 -9.84
N ILE A 74 -12.13 -13.78 -8.81
CA ILE A 74 -11.83 -13.22 -7.47
C ILE A 74 -10.53 -13.78 -6.91
N LEU A 75 -10.30 -15.11 -7.00
CA LEU A 75 -9.05 -15.71 -6.54
C LEU A 75 -7.84 -15.19 -7.32
N ASN A 76 -7.93 -15.09 -8.65
CA ASN A 76 -6.82 -14.60 -9.47
C ASN A 76 -6.48 -13.13 -9.15
N LYS A 77 -7.50 -12.31 -8.83
CA LYS A 77 -7.30 -10.92 -8.37
C LYS A 77 -6.73 -10.87 -6.96
N PHE A 78 -7.16 -11.76 -6.07
CA PHE A 78 -6.67 -11.82 -4.70
C PHE A 78 -5.21 -12.27 -4.63
N ASP A 79 -4.83 -13.25 -5.44
CA ASP A 79 -3.49 -13.81 -5.49
C ASP A 79 -2.45 -12.89 -6.15
N THR A 80 -2.83 -11.69 -6.59
CA THR A 80 -1.93 -10.77 -7.30
C THR A 80 -2.06 -9.33 -6.82
N ILE A 81 -1.00 -8.55 -7.00
CA ILE A 81 -1.02 -7.11 -6.73
C ILE A 81 -1.85 -6.40 -7.80
N GLY A 82 -2.74 -5.51 -7.36
CA GLY A 82 -3.60 -4.74 -8.26
C GLY A 82 -2.82 -3.78 -9.19
N PRO A 83 -3.39 -3.43 -10.37
CA PRO A 83 -2.70 -2.60 -11.36
C PRO A 83 -2.45 -1.17 -10.91
N LEU A 84 -3.26 -0.65 -9.97
CA LEU A 84 -3.15 0.73 -9.49
C LEU A 84 -1.87 0.99 -8.70
N VAL A 85 -1.26 -0.05 -8.15
CA VAL A 85 0.05 0.05 -7.46
C VAL A 85 1.16 0.43 -8.45
N GLU A 86 1.09 -0.03 -9.69
CA GLU A 86 2.04 0.30 -10.73
C GLU A 86 1.73 1.67 -11.35
N LYS A 87 0.46 1.91 -11.67
CA LYS A 87 -0.05 3.20 -12.19
C LYS A 87 -1.44 3.46 -11.65
N PRO A 88 -1.67 4.57 -10.96
CA PRO A 88 -0.81 5.77 -10.77
C PRO A 88 0.28 5.62 -9.71
N GLY A 89 0.34 4.51 -8.97
CA GLY A 89 1.33 4.27 -7.92
C GLY A 89 0.71 4.07 -6.54
N ILE A 90 1.53 4.10 -5.50
CA ILE A 90 1.12 3.92 -4.11
C ILE A 90 0.81 5.28 -3.49
N PRO A 91 -0.41 5.56 -3.04
CA PRO A 91 -0.72 6.80 -2.33
C PRO A 91 -0.10 6.78 -0.93
N ALA A 92 0.64 7.81 -0.59
CA ALA A 92 1.26 7.96 0.72
C ALA A 92 1.34 9.44 1.12
N LYS A 93 0.70 9.82 2.22
CA LYS A 93 0.73 11.20 2.78
C LYS A 93 0.46 12.30 1.72
N GLY A 94 -0.52 12.07 0.85
CA GLY A 94 -0.92 13.02 -0.20
C GLY A 94 0.02 13.10 -1.41
N ILE A 95 0.96 12.17 -1.54
CA ILE A 95 1.82 11.99 -2.72
C ILE A 95 1.62 10.60 -3.32
N MET A 96 2.07 10.42 -4.57
CA MET A 96 2.09 9.11 -5.23
C MET A 96 3.53 8.61 -5.33
N LEU A 97 3.77 7.39 -4.84
CA LEU A 97 5.05 6.69 -4.98
C LEU A 97 4.99 5.79 -6.21
N ILE A 98 5.95 5.94 -7.10
CA ILE A 98 6.05 5.11 -8.31
C ILE A 98 6.82 3.83 -7.97
N ALA A 99 6.12 2.71 -8.03
CA ALA A 99 6.62 1.39 -7.61
C ALA A 99 6.88 0.42 -8.77
N ASP A 100 7.11 0.93 -9.97
CA ASP A 100 7.38 0.15 -11.18
C ASP A 100 8.52 -0.85 -11.01
N LYS A 101 9.65 -0.40 -10.48
CA LYS A 101 10.83 -1.24 -10.22
C LYS A 101 10.58 -2.30 -9.16
N GLU A 102 9.78 -1.99 -8.14
CA GLU A 102 9.38 -2.93 -7.11
C GLU A 102 8.47 -4.01 -7.68
N MET A 103 7.53 -3.63 -8.53
CA MET A 103 6.67 -4.57 -9.24
C MET A 103 7.49 -5.53 -10.11
N ASP A 104 8.51 -5.03 -10.81
CA ASP A 104 9.42 -5.88 -11.60
C ASP A 104 10.25 -6.83 -10.74
N LYS A 105 10.74 -6.37 -9.59
CA LYS A 105 11.45 -7.22 -8.63
C LYS A 105 10.54 -8.35 -8.13
N LEU A 106 9.31 -8.01 -7.74
CA LEU A 106 8.33 -8.97 -7.24
C LEU A 106 7.91 -9.97 -8.32
N ARG A 107 7.72 -9.55 -9.59
CA ARG A 107 7.47 -10.47 -10.71
C ARG A 107 8.60 -11.50 -10.85
N ARG A 108 9.84 -11.07 -10.76
CA ARG A 108 11.00 -11.97 -10.85
C ARG A 108 11.11 -12.92 -9.65
N ALA A 109 10.84 -12.43 -8.44
CA ALA A 109 10.98 -13.20 -7.21
C ALA A 109 9.81 -14.18 -6.97
N HIS A 110 8.59 -13.75 -7.23
CA HIS A 110 7.38 -14.48 -6.88
C HIS A 110 6.70 -15.16 -8.07
N GLY A 111 7.08 -14.79 -9.31
CA GLY A 111 6.34 -15.16 -10.51
C GLY A 111 5.15 -14.25 -10.76
N THR A 112 4.32 -14.63 -11.73
CA THR A 112 3.13 -13.87 -12.15
C THR A 112 1.85 -14.67 -11.96
N GLY A 113 0.74 -13.96 -11.78
CA GLY A 113 -0.58 -14.55 -11.65
C GLY A 113 -1.15 -15.05 -12.98
N ARG A 114 -2.42 -15.46 -12.92
CA ARG A 114 -3.19 -16.01 -14.05
C ARG A 114 -4.49 -15.24 -14.25
N GLY A 115 -5.12 -15.40 -15.42
CA GLY A 115 -6.43 -14.78 -15.71
C GLY A 115 -6.42 -13.28 -15.47
N ALA A 116 -7.34 -12.78 -14.66
CA ALA A 116 -7.40 -11.36 -14.31
C ALA A 116 -6.17 -10.83 -13.55
N GLY A 117 -5.30 -11.71 -13.08
CA GLY A 117 -4.01 -11.41 -12.46
C GLY A 117 -2.80 -11.59 -13.39
N GLU A 118 -3.01 -11.87 -14.68
CA GLU A 118 -1.93 -12.09 -15.63
C GLU A 118 -0.95 -10.92 -15.67
N ASN A 119 0.34 -11.25 -15.78
CA ASN A 119 1.46 -10.29 -15.78
C ASN A 119 1.62 -9.46 -14.49
N ARG A 120 0.88 -9.77 -13.42
CA ARG A 120 1.00 -9.10 -12.12
C ARG A 120 1.80 -9.96 -11.15
N PRO A 121 2.57 -9.36 -10.23
CA PRO A 121 3.30 -10.11 -9.22
C PRO A 121 2.37 -11.00 -8.40
N LEU A 122 2.77 -12.25 -8.23
CA LEU A 122 2.03 -13.24 -7.45
C LEU A 122 2.27 -13.04 -5.95
N VAL A 123 1.19 -13.03 -5.17
CA VAL A 123 1.19 -12.90 -3.71
C VAL A 123 0.30 -13.97 -3.06
N ASP A 124 0.32 -15.16 -3.59
CA ASP A 124 -0.55 -16.28 -3.24
C ASP A 124 -0.24 -16.97 -1.89
N THR A 125 0.74 -16.46 -1.17
CA THR A 125 1.08 -16.93 0.18
C THR A 125 1.28 -15.77 1.15
N PRO A 126 1.10 -15.96 2.49
CA PRO A 126 1.37 -14.93 3.48
C PRO A 126 2.79 -14.37 3.41
N ILE A 127 3.78 -15.23 3.11
CA ILE A 127 5.19 -14.84 2.97
C ILE A 127 5.37 -13.89 1.80
N LYS A 128 4.85 -14.24 0.61
CA LYS A 128 4.92 -13.36 -0.56
C LYS A 128 4.16 -12.05 -0.35
N ALA A 129 3.01 -12.11 0.33
CA ALA A 129 2.27 -10.91 0.68
C ALA A 129 3.06 -10.00 1.64
N GLY A 130 3.68 -10.56 2.67
CA GLY A 130 4.55 -9.84 3.59
C GLY A 130 5.76 -9.22 2.89
N ASP A 131 6.41 -9.98 2.01
CA ASP A 131 7.55 -9.49 1.23
C ASP A 131 7.14 -8.36 0.26
N ALA A 132 5.98 -8.47 -0.36
CA ALA A 132 5.43 -7.40 -1.21
C ALA A 132 5.19 -6.10 -0.43
N VAL A 133 4.66 -6.18 0.80
CA VAL A 133 4.49 -5.01 1.67
C VAL A 133 5.84 -4.36 1.96
N MET A 134 6.87 -5.15 2.28
CA MET A 134 8.21 -4.62 2.57
C MET A 134 8.88 -4.01 1.33
N HIS A 135 8.65 -4.54 0.15
CA HIS A 135 9.13 -3.93 -1.09
C HIS A 135 8.46 -2.59 -1.39
N MET A 136 7.18 -2.42 -1.02
CA MET A 136 6.38 -1.25 -1.36
C MET A 136 6.26 -0.21 -0.25
N SER A 137 6.91 -0.41 0.88
CA SER A 137 6.91 0.56 1.99
C SER A 137 8.16 1.45 1.94
N GLY A 138 7.99 2.77 2.07
CA GLY A 138 9.12 3.69 2.23
C GLY A 138 9.90 3.47 3.53
N ALA A 139 9.34 2.79 4.53
CA ALA A 139 10.04 2.46 5.76
C ALA A 139 11.05 1.31 5.61
N THR A 140 10.91 0.49 4.57
CA THR A 140 11.75 -0.68 4.30
C THR A 140 12.44 -0.64 2.95
N ASN A 141 12.10 0.34 2.10
CA ASN A 141 12.65 0.54 0.77
C ASN A 141 13.18 1.97 0.62
N GLY A 142 14.49 2.12 0.62
CA GLY A 142 15.18 3.41 0.54
C GLY A 142 14.89 4.17 -0.76
N ARG A 143 14.69 3.48 -1.88
CA ARG A 143 14.30 4.13 -3.13
C ARG A 143 12.96 4.84 -3.02
N LEU A 144 11.96 4.16 -2.43
CA LEU A 144 10.64 4.77 -2.22
C LEU A 144 10.68 5.86 -1.15
N ALA A 145 11.48 5.67 -0.10
CA ALA A 145 11.71 6.69 0.91
C ALA A 145 12.32 7.96 0.30
N THR A 146 13.37 7.83 -0.51
CA THR A 146 13.99 8.97 -1.21
C THR A 146 13.01 9.67 -2.14
N GLN A 147 12.23 8.91 -2.90
CA GLN A 147 11.19 9.47 -3.77
C GLN A 147 10.14 10.24 -2.96
N GLY A 148 9.70 9.66 -1.84
CA GLY A 148 8.70 10.25 -0.97
C GLY A 148 9.18 11.57 -0.35
N TRP A 149 10.36 11.56 0.28
CA TRP A 149 10.92 12.76 0.91
C TRP A 149 11.27 13.83 -0.10
N GLY A 150 11.82 13.46 -1.24
CA GLY A 150 12.12 14.40 -2.32
C GLY A 150 10.85 15.09 -2.87
N THR A 151 9.76 14.34 -3.00
CA THR A 151 8.48 14.91 -3.45
C THR A 151 7.87 15.84 -2.40
N LEU A 152 7.88 15.43 -1.12
CA LEU A 152 7.37 16.25 -0.03
C LEU A 152 8.20 17.51 0.17
N SER A 153 9.53 17.43 0.10
CA SER A 153 10.42 18.60 0.19
C SER A 153 10.14 19.62 -0.92
N LYS A 154 9.95 19.15 -2.16
CA LYS A 154 9.57 20.02 -3.28
C LYS A 154 8.20 20.68 -3.07
N ARG A 155 7.22 19.91 -2.58
CA ARG A 155 5.87 20.41 -2.33
C ARG A 155 5.81 21.44 -1.21
N THR A 156 6.58 21.26 -0.15
CA THR A 156 6.62 22.17 1.00
C THR A 156 7.59 23.33 0.83
N GLY A 157 8.47 23.29 -0.17
CA GLY A 157 9.54 24.27 -0.35
C GLY A 157 10.64 24.21 0.72
N THR A 158 10.63 23.18 1.57
CA THR A 158 11.57 23.02 2.68
C THR A 158 12.23 21.65 2.61
N PRO A 159 13.57 21.54 2.71
CA PRO A 159 14.25 20.27 2.85
C PRO A 159 13.78 19.56 4.14
N LEU A 160 13.21 18.37 4.00
CA LEU A 160 12.67 17.64 5.14
C LEU A 160 13.70 16.64 5.68
N ILE A 161 14.07 15.66 4.84
CA ILE A 161 15.07 14.63 5.18
C ILE A 161 15.92 14.34 3.96
N GLU A 162 17.19 14.24 4.18
CA GLU A 162 18.18 13.70 3.26
C GLU A 162 18.63 12.32 3.79
N LEU A 163 18.37 11.27 3.03
CA LEU A 163 18.84 9.93 3.35
C LEU A 163 20.31 9.80 2.94
N SER A 164 21.09 9.02 3.74
CA SER A 164 22.43 8.62 3.31
C SER A 164 22.35 7.71 2.11
N GLU A 165 23.47 7.54 1.38
CA GLU A 165 23.54 6.58 0.27
C GLU A 165 23.20 5.16 0.71
N GLU A 166 23.64 4.77 1.91
CA GLU A 166 23.31 3.47 2.49
C GLU A 166 21.81 3.29 2.71
N GLU A 167 21.14 4.28 3.32
CA GLU A 167 19.69 4.23 3.54
C GLU A 167 18.90 4.32 2.24
N ALA A 168 19.33 5.17 1.31
CA ALA A 168 18.68 5.30 -0.01
C ALA A 168 18.79 4.02 -0.85
N GLY A 169 19.87 3.27 -0.69
CA GLY A 169 20.08 1.97 -1.34
C GLY A 169 19.49 0.78 -0.60
N LYS A 170 19.04 0.96 0.64
CA LYS A 170 18.58 -0.12 1.52
C LYS A 170 17.24 -0.70 1.07
N GLN A 171 17.16 -2.02 1.08
CA GLN A 171 15.92 -2.78 0.94
C GLN A 171 15.88 -3.82 2.05
N ILE A 172 14.86 -3.75 2.90
CA ILE A 172 14.57 -4.78 3.89
C ILE A 172 13.54 -5.71 3.28
N THR A 173 13.86 -6.99 3.16
CA THR A 173 12.97 -8.03 2.64
C THR A 173 12.33 -8.82 3.79
N PHE A 174 11.31 -9.61 3.48
CA PHE A 174 10.71 -10.51 4.48
C PHE A 174 11.78 -11.50 5.01
N ALA A 175 12.66 -12.00 4.15
CA ALA A 175 13.73 -12.91 4.54
C ALA A 175 14.68 -12.29 5.58
N ASP A 176 15.02 -11.01 5.43
CA ASP A 176 15.90 -10.32 6.38
C ASP A 176 15.31 -10.28 7.78
N THR A 177 13.99 -10.11 7.89
CA THR A 177 13.29 -10.05 9.18
C THR A 177 13.26 -11.41 9.89
N GLN A 178 13.43 -12.49 9.16
CA GLN A 178 13.46 -13.85 9.73
C GLN A 178 14.82 -14.18 10.37
N ILE A 179 15.87 -13.42 10.04
CA ILE A 179 17.23 -13.64 10.57
C ILE A 179 17.44 -12.86 11.85
N LYS A 180 17.07 -11.59 11.86
CA LYS A 180 17.22 -10.69 13.01
C LYS A 180 16.26 -9.49 12.88
N PRO A 181 15.94 -8.80 13.99
CA PRO A 181 15.22 -7.53 13.94
C PRO A 181 15.93 -6.52 13.05
N GLN A 182 15.17 -5.83 12.19
CA GLN A 182 15.68 -4.86 11.24
C GLN A 182 15.16 -3.46 11.59
N PRO A 183 16.03 -2.45 11.78
CA PRO A 183 15.58 -1.08 11.94
C PRO A 183 15.03 -0.55 10.62
N VAL A 184 13.86 0.08 10.69
CA VAL A 184 13.25 0.74 9.54
C VAL A 184 14.03 1.97 9.12
N ILE A 185 13.85 2.38 7.86
CA ILE A 185 14.48 3.57 7.33
C ILE A 185 13.93 4.81 8.05
N THR A 186 14.82 5.77 8.29
CA THR A 186 14.52 7.03 8.97
C THR A 186 13.27 7.70 8.42
N THR A 187 12.40 8.14 9.32
CA THR A 187 11.23 8.97 9.01
C THR A 187 11.38 10.35 9.63
N PRO A 188 10.63 11.39 9.18
CA PRO A 188 10.66 12.72 9.79
C PRO A 188 10.01 12.77 11.18
N GLU A 189 9.31 11.73 11.58
CA GLU A 189 8.68 11.67 12.89
C GLU A 189 9.76 11.51 13.96
N TRP A 190 9.80 12.48 14.87
CA TRP A 190 10.75 12.45 15.97
C TRP A 190 10.42 11.30 16.93
N SER A 191 11.31 10.36 17.07
CA SER A 191 11.14 9.20 17.95
C SER A 191 11.91 9.33 19.28
N GLY A 192 12.61 10.43 19.51
CA GLY A 192 13.52 10.61 20.63
C GLY A 192 14.91 10.02 20.41
N SER A 193 15.13 9.33 19.29
CA SER A 193 16.43 8.74 18.96
C SER A 193 17.13 9.58 17.88
N GLU A 194 18.40 9.87 18.12
CA GLU A 194 19.25 10.60 17.17
C GLU A 194 20.64 9.98 17.13
N HIS A 195 21.20 9.83 15.94
CA HIS A 195 22.57 9.39 15.73
C HIS A 195 23.13 10.06 14.48
N GLY A 196 24.33 10.61 14.61
CA GLY A 196 24.99 11.29 13.48
C GLY A 196 24.20 12.47 12.91
N GLY A 197 23.46 13.23 13.74
CA GLY A 197 22.64 14.34 13.33
C GLY A 197 21.32 13.94 12.64
N ARG A 198 20.93 12.68 12.73
CA ARG A 198 19.71 12.13 12.13
C ARG A 198 18.73 11.67 13.17
N ARG A 199 17.47 11.89 12.86
CA ARG A 199 16.35 11.35 13.63
C ARG A 199 15.97 9.99 13.11
N TYR A 200 15.82 9.03 13.99
CA TYR A 200 15.46 7.66 13.67
C TYR A 200 14.08 7.32 14.23
N SER A 201 13.35 6.51 13.48
CA SER A 201 12.17 5.85 14.04
C SER A 201 12.61 4.84 15.09
N ALA A 202 11.87 4.79 16.20
CA ALA A 202 12.03 3.74 17.20
C ALA A 202 11.52 2.38 16.70
N PHE A 203 10.90 2.33 15.55
CA PHE A 203 10.33 1.12 14.97
C PHE A 203 11.43 0.20 14.43
N VAL A 204 11.28 -1.08 14.81
CA VAL A 204 12.08 -2.18 14.31
C VAL A 204 11.14 -3.26 13.84
N VAL A 205 11.29 -3.75 12.61
CA VAL A 205 10.50 -4.89 12.11
C VAL A 205 10.95 -6.17 12.78
N ASN A 206 9.99 -7.06 13.07
CA ASN A 206 10.19 -8.32 13.76
C ASN A 206 10.77 -8.16 15.17
N VAL A 207 10.36 -7.11 15.86
CA VAL A 207 10.87 -6.76 17.20
C VAL A 207 10.43 -7.76 18.28
N GLU A 208 9.39 -8.52 18.05
CA GLU A 208 8.87 -9.55 18.93
C GLU A 208 9.89 -10.64 19.29
N HIS A 209 10.89 -10.84 18.44
CA HIS A 209 12.02 -11.75 18.72
C HIS A 209 13.09 -11.13 19.63
N ALA A 210 13.06 -9.82 19.82
CA ALA A 210 14.04 -9.10 20.62
C ALA A 210 13.42 -8.43 21.87
N LYS A 211 12.13 -8.10 21.81
CA LYS A 211 11.43 -7.37 22.86
C LYS A 211 9.94 -7.76 22.88
N PRO A 212 9.39 -8.12 24.05
CA PRO A 212 7.97 -8.42 24.16
C PRO A 212 7.12 -7.16 23.89
N TRP A 213 5.93 -7.35 23.33
CA TRP A 213 4.96 -6.28 23.12
C TRP A 213 4.47 -5.69 24.45
N HIS A 214 4.13 -4.41 24.45
CA HIS A 214 3.51 -3.72 25.58
C HIS A 214 2.02 -4.08 25.74
N THR A 215 1.75 -5.35 25.87
CA THR A 215 0.41 -5.90 26.15
C THR A 215 0.45 -6.70 27.44
N LEU A 216 -0.71 -6.98 28.04
CA LEU A 216 -0.78 -7.80 29.28
C LEU A 216 -0.11 -9.18 29.14
N THR A 217 -0.13 -9.75 27.95
CA THR A 217 0.45 -11.06 27.67
C THR A 217 1.86 -11.00 27.06
N GLY A 218 2.37 -9.82 26.72
CA GLY A 218 3.63 -9.65 25.99
C GLY A 218 3.61 -10.16 24.55
N ARG A 219 2.43 -10.38 23.98
CA ARG A 219 2.19 -10.88 22.61
C ARG A 219 1.41 -9.88 21.77
#